data_ce497df9d696e2a192aebaf9af87502a
#
_entry.id   ce497df9d696e2a192aebaf9af87502a
#
_cell.length_a   1.000
_cell.length_b   1.000
_cell.length_c   1.000
_cell.angle_alpha   90.00
_cell.angle_beta   90.00
_cell.angle_gamma   90.00
#
_symmetry.space_group_name_H-M   'P 1'
#
loop_
_entity.id
_entity.type
_entity.pdbx_description
1 polymer ?
#
loop_
_entity_poly.entity_id
_entity_poly.type
_entity_poly.pdbx_seq_one_letter_code
_entity_poly.pdbx_strand_id
1 'polypeptide(L)'
;MKNLYRLIFCLTLMTCGSDESSGNDDVINLPAIISANVSSLSFESTMVTQISDSQVIIISAENTTSEIFVVSPNGYEVSLDNNSFSQEISFIPEISNEIYVRFMPTEITNYYSSLTISSQEVSNININLFGIGTMLLYNYQTFQNQALGFGGGFSQSSSQLFNLHDDLSNIEQIKMFLQINCPSTGCDDWDRFANVKVKDQTTGKWYEIARYITPYWVGTQELERGLEFDVTDFKSLLTGSTELRIYIENWTQKADLVSIEFDYIDGTPDYPYYAVSEILNF
;
A
#
# COMPACT_ATOMS: atom_id res chain seq x y z
N MET A 1 51.83 60.52 -12.53
CA MET A 1 51.62 61.68 -11.65
C MET A 1 51.23 61.12 -10.29
N LYS A 2 52.17 60.91 -9.39
CA LYS A 2 52.50 61.69 -8.17
C LYS A 2 51.21 62.02 -7.41
N ASN A 3 51.04 61.39 -6.19
CA ASN A 3 51.42 62.00 -4.92
C ASN A 3 51.29 60.97 -3.79
N LEU A 4 52.25 60.73 -3.22
CA LEU A 4 52.96 60.48 -1.96
C LEU A 4 52.52 61.48 -0.87
N TYR A 5 51.91 60.99 0.24
CA TYR A 5 51.91 61.72 1.52
C TYR A 5 52.35 60.77 2.63
N ARG A 6 53.50 61.12 3.14
CA ARG A 6 54.06 60.72 4.45
C ARG A 6 53.39 61.58 5.54
N LEU A 7 53.08 60.97 6.66
CA LEU A 7 53.17 61.68 7.95
C LEU A 7 53.31 60.66 9.08
N ILE A 8 54.37 60.57 9.67
CA ILE A 8 54.93 61.09 10.92
C ILE A 8 54.38 60.38 12.16
N PHE A 9 55.36 59.71 12.71
CA PHE A 9 55.54 59.07 13.98
C PHE A 9 55.32 60.08 15.16
N CYS A 10 54.51 59.68 16.15
CA CYS A 10 54.54 60.24 17.47
C CYS A 10 54.57 59.11 18.49
N LEU A 11 55.77 58.91 19.01
CA LEU A 11 56.07 57.96 20.05
C LEU A 11 55.83 58.70 21.41
N THR A 12 54.83 58.25 22.15
CA THR A 12 54.73 58.60 23.58
C THR A 12 54.79 57.33 24.40
N LEU A 13 55.93 57.15 25.03
CA LEU A 13 56.10 56.21 26.12
C LEU A 13 55.28 56.69 27.33
N MET A 14 54.36 55.90 27.79
CA MET A 14 53.81 55.99 29.15
C MET A 14 53.85 54.64 29.83
N THR A 15 54.33 54.62 30.93
CA THR A 15 54.78 53.72 31.97
C THR A 15 53.67 52.68 32.37
N CYS A 16 54.18 51.51 32.59
CA CYS A 16 53.79 50.42 33.48
C CYS A 16 52.76 50.80 34.55
N GLY A 17 51.62 50.12 34.47
CA GLY A 17 50.71 49.86 35.57
C GLY A 17 50.28 48.37 35.42
N SER A 18 50.83 47.53 36.28
CA SER A 18 50.40 46.15 36.45
C SER A 18 49.08 46.13 37.21
N ASP A 19 48.00 46.12 36.46
CA ASP A 19 46.71 45.60 36.98
C ASP A 19 46.54 44.17 36.50
N GLU A 20 46.71 43.23 37.42
CA GLU A 20 46.16 41.86 37.25
C GLU A 20 44.65 41.96 37.22
N SER A 21 44.14 42.23 36.05
CA SER A 21 42.70 41.92 35.71
C SER A 21 42.62 40.41 35.59
N SER A 22 42.10 39.76 36.63
CA SER A 22 41.53 38.40 36.49
C SER A 22 40.40 38.49 35.45
N GLY A 23 40.78 38.22 34.23
CA GLY A 23 39.77 37.98 33.18
C GLY A 23 38.94 36.77 33.61
N ASN A 24 37.79 37.02 34.16
CA ASN A 24 36.71 36.07 33.99
C ASN A 24 36.46 36.04 32.48
N ASP A 25 37.02 35.03 31.81
CA ASP A 25 36.49 34.61 30.52
C ASP A 25 35.07 34.14 30.83
N ASP A 26 34.10 35.05 30.74
CA ASP A 26 32.71 34.70 30.66
C ASP A 26 32.55 33.79 29.40
N VAL A 27 32.56 32.49 29.65
CA VAL A 27 32.23 31.51 28.63
C VAL A 27 30.81 31.86 28.20
N ILE A 28 30.69 32.56 27.07
CA ILE A 28 29.38 32.82 26.45
C ILE A 28 28.80 31.45 26.08
N ASN A 29 27.95 30.95 26.96
CA ASN A 29 27.24 29.72 26.69
C ASN A 29 26.12 30.03 25.68
N LEU A 30 26.41 29.84 24.40
CA LEU A 30 25.44 30.01 23.33
C LEU A 30 24.35 28.90 23.43
N PRO A 31 23.07 29.23 23.19
CA PRO A 31 22.04 28.23 23.26
C PRO A 31 22.27 27.14 22.23
N ALA A 32 21.96 25.91 22.61
CA ALA A 32 21.95 24.77 21.72
C ALA A 32 20.84 24.96 20.63
N ILE A 33 21.17 24.69 19.38
CA ILE A 33 20.26 24.80 18.24
C ILE A 33 20.34 23.51 17.45
N ILE A 34 19.17 22.93 17.16
CA ILE A 34 19.01 21.83 16.19
C ILE A 34 17.98 22.29 15.17
N SER A 35 18.25 22.04 13.90
CA SER A 35 17.34 22.36 12.80
C SER A 35 17.34 21.24 11.76
N ALA A 36 16.24 21.12 11.03
CA ALA A 36 16.11 20.23 9.89
C ALA A 36 15.86 21.03 8.61
N ASN A 37 16.40 20.56 7.50
CA ASN A 37 16.26 21.22 6.18
C ASN A 37 14.86 21.14 5.59
N VAL A 38 14.00 20.27 6.12
CA VAL A 38 12.61 20.06 5.67
C VAL A 38 11.67 20.00 6.86
N SER A 39 10.40 20.32 6.64
CA SER A 39 9.32 20.18 7.62
C SER A 39 8.36 19.04 7.28
N SER A 40 8.48 18.45 6.08
CA SER A 40 7.67 17.32 5.64
C SER A 40 8.38 16.50 4.58
N LEU A 41 8.03 15.20 4.48
CA LEU A 41 8.37 14.29 3.40
C LEU A 41 7.09 13.64 2.87
N SER A 42 7.02 13.46 1.56
CA SER A 42 5.94 12.77 0.89
C SER A 42 6.51 11.60 0.08
N PHE A 43 6.00 10.41 0.33
CA PHE A 43 6.39 9.19 -0.36
C PHE A 43 5.37 8.86 -1.43
N GLU A 44 5.82 8.27 -2.52
CA GLU A 44 4.94 7.72 -3.55
C GLU A 44 4.10 6.57 -2.96
N SER A 45 2.99 6.27 -3.63
CA SER A 45 2.16 5.12 -3.28
C SER A 45 2.99 3.84 -3.33
N THR A 46 3.06 3.14 -2.22
CA THR A 46 3.87 1.94 -2.05
C THR A 46 2.96 0.76 -1.71
N MET A 47 3.18 -0.38 -2.36
CA MET A 47 2.42 -1.59 -2.04
C MET A 47 2.70 -2.05 -0.62
N VAL A 48 1.66 -2.55 0.05
CA VAL A 48 1.81 -3.22 1.36
C VAL A 48 2.87 -4.31 1.25
N THR A 49 3.74 -4.43 2.24
CA THR A 49 4.91 -5.31 2.27
C THR A 49 6.09 -4.91 1.38
N GLN A 50 5.96 -3.87 0.54
CA GLN A 50 7.06 -3.29 -0.21
C GLN A 50 7.65 -2.09 0.54
N ILE A 51 8.83 -1.67 0.09
CA ILE A 51 9.59 -0.58 0.69
C ILE A 51 9.79 0.49 -0.37
N SER A 52 9.56 1.76 -0.02
CA SER A 52 9.85 2.89 -0.90
C SER A 52 11.35 3.16 -1.04
N ASP A 53 11.72 3.95 -2.03
CA ASP A 53 13.02 4.62 -2.02
C ASP A 53 13.13 5.50 -0.78
N SER A 54 14.35 5.65 -0.26
CA SER A 54 14.63 6.50 0.88
C SER A 54 14.71 7.96 0.48
N GLN A 55 14.25 8.86 1.38
CA GLN A 55 14.44 10.30 1.28
C GLN A 55 15.37 10.77 2.41
N VAL A 56 16.04 11.90 2.19
CA VAL A 56 17.06 12.40 3.12
C VAL A 56 16.57 13.63 3.88
N ILE A 57 16.74 13.62 5.20
CA ILE A 57 16.66 14.78 6.07
C ILE A 57 18.07 15.17 6.46
N ILE A 58 18.42 16.46 6.33
CA ILE A 58 19.68 16.99 6.84
C ILE A 58 19.39 17.67 8.17
N ILE A 59 20.03 17.19 9.23
CA ILE A 59 19.96 17.76 10.57
C ILE A 59 21.23 18.55 10.82
N SER A 60 21.10 19.84 11.12
CA SER A 60 22.18 20.70 11.55
C SER A 60 22.10 20.95 13.04
N ALA A 61 23.25 20.85 13.74
CA ALA A 61 23.34 21.06 15.18
C ALA A 61 24.47 22.06 15.50
N GLU A 62 24.18 23.02 16.34
CA GLU A 62 25.13 24.04 16.80
C GLU A 62 25.09 24.15 18.32
N ASN A 63 26.24 24.40 18.92
CA ASN A 63 26.43 24.62 20.37
C ASN A 63 25.90 23.48 21.26
N THR A 64 25.84 22.25 20.74
CA THR A 64 25.46 21.06 21.51
C THR A 64 26.33 19.87 21.14
N THR A 65 26.56 19.01 22.12
CA THR A 65 27.18 17.69 22.00
C THR A 65 26.24 16.61 22.55
N SER A 66 25.02 17.01 22.94
CA SER A 66 24.01 16.10 23.44
C SER A 66 23.54 15.16 22.34
N GLU A 67 23.33 13.90 22.69
CA GLU A 67 22.82 12.89 21.77
C GLU A 67 21.46 13.31 21.18
N ILE A 68 21.31 13.08 19.89
CA ILE A 68 20.06 13.30 19.16
C ILE A 68 19.40 11.96 18.92
N PHE A 69 18.11 11.87 19.24
CA PHE A 69 17.23 10.73 19.01
C PHE A 69 16.28 11.07 17.87
N VAL A 70 16.10 10.14 16.94
CA VAL A 70 15.15 10.24 15.84
C VAL A 70 14.22 9.03 15.90
N VAL A 71 12.93 9.28 16.10
CA VAL A 71 11.91 8.25 16.21
C VAL A 71 10.93 8.38 15.06
N SER A 72 10.80 7.31 14.27
CA SER A 72 9.82 7.22 13.19
C SER A 72 8.50 6.62 13.69
N PRO A 73 7.36 7.04 13.13
CA PRO A 73 6.07 6.42 13.40
C PRO A 73 5.93 5.09 12.66
N ASN A 74 4.88 4.33 13.00
CA ASN A 74 4.53 3.10 12.30
C ASN A 74 4.38 3.33 10.78
N GLY A 75 4.86 2.39 9.99
CA GLY A 75 4.90 2.49 8.53
C GLY A 75 6.13 3.22 7.98
N TYR A 76 7.02 3.70 8.84
CA TYR A 76 8.25 4.36 8.42
C TYR A 76 9.44 3.85 9.22
N GLU A 77 10.62 3.91 8.61
CA GLU A 77 11.88 3.56 9.25
C GLU A 77 12.95 4.60 8.92
N VAL A 78 13.95 4.69 9.79
CA VAL A 78 15.06 5.64 9.70
C VAL A 78 16.42 4.94 9.72
N SER A 79 17.43 5.56 9.10
CA SER A 79 18.79 5.03 9.02
C SER A 79 19.82 6.15 8.98
N LEU A 80 21.03 5.88 9.48
CA LEU A 80 22.20 6.76 9.35
C LEU A 80 23.06 6.43 8.13
N ASP A 81 22.96 5.20 7.60
CA ASP A 81 23.85 4.66 6.55
C ASP A 81 23.12 4.26 5.27
N ASN A 82 21.80 4.51 5.19
CA ASN A 82 20.90 4.08 4.10
C ASN A 82 20.91 2.57 3.85
N ASN A 83 21.29 1.78 4.83
CA ASN A 83 21.36 0.33 4.73
C ASN A 83 20.69 -0.37 5.91
N SER A 84 21.00 0.08 7.12
CA SER A 84 20.47 -0.46 8.37
C SER A 84 19.33 0.42 8.87
N PHE A 85 18.09 -0.02 8.65
CA PHE A 85 16.89 0.74 9.02
C PHE A 85 16.25 0.20 10.30
N SER A 86 15.72 1.13 11.12
CA SER A 86 14.98 0.84 12.35
C SER A 86 13.93 1.91 12.62
N GLN A 87 13.08 1.69 13.64
CA GLN A 87 12.11 2.71 14.05
C GLN A 87 12.73 3.84 14.87
N GLU A 88 13.89 3.61 15.45
CA GLU A 88 14.61 4.58 16.26
C GLU A 88 16.11 4.49 15.99
N ILE A 89 16.74 5.65 15.88
CA ILE A 89 18.20 5.82 15.81
C ILE A 89 18.63 6.91 16.77
N SER A 90 19.87 6.85 17.21
CA SER A 90 20.52 7.93 17.96
C SER A 90 21.94 8.15 17.48
N PHE A 91 22.43 9.37 17.63
CA PHE A 91 23.79 9.74 17.23
C PHE A 91 24.28 10.99 17.99
N ILE A 92 25.59 11.10 18.12
CA ILE A 92 26.22 12.34 18.57
C ILE A 92 26.30 13.28 17.36
N PRO A 93 25.79 14.52 17.46
CA PRO A 93 25.71 15.41 16.32
C PRO A 93 27.09 15.88 15.82
N GLU A 94 27.22 15.87 14.49
CA GLU A 94 28.21 16.63 13.77
C GLU A 94 27.56 17.93 13.26
N ILE A 95 28.30 18.80 12.56
CA ILE A 95 27.76 20.06 12.00
C ILE A 95 26.57 19.78 11.06
N SER A 96 26.62 18.68 10.33
CA SER A 96 25.57 18.23 9.43
C SER A 96 25.48 16.71 9.45
N ASN A 97 24.28 16.18 9.62
CA ASN A 97 24.02 14.74 9.69
C ASN A 97 22.90 14.40 8.70
N GLU A 98 23.10 13.37 7.90
CA GLU A 98 22.10 12.85 6.98
C GLU A 98 21.32 11.73 7.64
N ILE A 99 20.00 11.84 7.62
CA ILE A 99 19.07 10.83 8.08
C ILE A 99 18.24 10.36 6.88
N TYR A 100 18.31 9.08 6.62
CA TYR A 100 17.52 8.44 5.58
C TYR A 100 16.19 7.95 6.15
N VAL A 101 15.09 8.27 5.49
CA VAL A 101 13.74 7.86 5.88
C VAL A 101 13.13 7.08 4.72
N ARG A 102 12.53 5.91 5.01
CA ARG A 102 11.79 5.12 4.03
C ARG A 102 10.38 4.80 4.53
N PHE A 103 9.47 4.59 3.59
CA PHE A 103 8.10 4.21 3.85
C PHE A 103 7.93 2.71 3.63
N MET A 104 7.30 2.02 4.58
CA MET A 104 7.03 0.59 4.56
C MET A 104 5.61 0.35 5.07
N PRO A 105 4.58 0.52 4.22
CA PRO A 105 3.19 0.35 4.63
C PRO A 105 2.88 -1.09 5.03
N THR A 106 2.11 -1.25 6.10
CA THR A 106 1.58 -2.53 6.57
C THR A 106 0.09 -2.70 6.27
N GLU A 107 -0.59 -1.61 5.86
CA GLU A 107 -2.02 -1.59 5.58
C GLU A 107 -2.33 -0.72 4.36
N ILE A 108 -3.45 -1.00 3.70
CA ILE A 108 -3.97 -0.22 2.57
C ILE A 108 -4.70 1.00 3.14
N THR A 109 -3.94 2.07 3.38
CA THR A 109 -4.48 3.30 3.97
C THR A 109 -3.57 4.49 3.67
N ASN A 110 -4.07 5.69 3.97
CA ASN A 110 -3.28 6.90 3.97
C ASN A 110 -2.53 7.01 5.30
N TYR A 111 -1.22 7.14 5.25
CA TYR A 111 -0.34 7.36 6.41
C TYR A 111 -0.07 8.85 6.57
N TYR A 112 -0.58 9.45 7.64
CA TYR A 112 -0.32 10.83 8.05
C TYR A 112 0.22 10.81 9.46
N SER A 113 1.51 11.03 9.62
CA SER A 113 2.21 10.89 10.90
C SER A 113 3.35 11.90 11.00
N SER A 114 4.08 11.90 12.11
CA SER A 114 5.26 12.75 12.30
C SER A 114 6.44 11.95 12.82
N LEU A 115 7.59 12.12 12.18
CA LEU A 115 8.87 11.74 12.73
C LEU A 115 9.29 12.79 13.76
N THR A 116 9.78 12.35 14.91
CA THR A 116 10.20 13.22 16.01
C THR A 116 11.71 13.18 16.16
N ILE A 117 12.33 14.36 16.18
CA ILE A 117 13.73 14.58 16.49
C ILE A 117 13.80 15.25 17.86
N SER A 118 14.54 14.69 18.80
CA SER A 118 14.66 15.17 20.17
C SER A 118 16.11 15.16 20.66
N SER A 119 16.44 16.08 21.56
CA SER A 119 17.69 16.14 22.29
C SER A 119 17.46 16.82 23.64
N GLN A 120 18.39 16.67 24.58
CA GLN A 120 18.21 17.05 25.99
C GLN A 120 18.00 18.54 26.20
N GLU A 121 18.55 19.40 25.33
CA GLU A 121 18.63 20.87 25.55
C GLU A 121 17.77 21.67 24.55
N VAL A 122 17.05 21.00 23.66
CA VAL A 122 16.32 21.62 22.55
C VAL A 122 14.88 21.14 22.48
N SER A 123 13.97 22.02 22.07
CA SER A 123 12.58 21.59 21.79
C SER A 123 12.53 20.59 20.65
N ASN A 124 11.62 19.61 20.75
CA ASN A 124 11.44 18.60 19.71
C ASN A 124 11.10 19.23 18.36
N ILE A 125 11.65 18.65 17.30
CA ILE A 125 11.32 18.97 15.91
C ILE A 125 10.46 17.83 15.37
N ASN A 126 9.36 18.17 14.74
CA ASN A 126 8.46 17.22 14.10
C ASN A 126 8.50 17.42 12.59
N ILE A 127 8.77 16.34 11.85
CA ILE A 127 8.73 16.29 10.39
C ILE A 127 7.49 15.51 9.98
N ASN A 128 6.58 16.15 9.26
CA ASN A 128 5.37 15.48 8.81
C ASN A 128 5.69 14.47 7.70
N LEU A 129 5.17 13.27 7.83
CA LEU A 129 5.35 12.19 6.86
C LEU A 129 4.02 11.84 6.22
N PHE A 130 4.01 11.72 4.89
CA PHE A 130 2.85 11.34 4.09
C PHE A 130 3.21 10.16 3.20
N GLY A 131 2.36 9.14 3.17
CA GLY A 131 2.48 7.98 2.30
C GLY A 131 1.12 7.32 2.09
N ILE A 132 0.98 6.55 1.01
CA ILE A 132 -0.22 5.77 0.72
C ILE A 132 0.18 4.31 0.56
N GLY A 133 -0.31 3.46 1.47
CA GLY A 133 -0.25 2.02 1.32
C GLY A 133 -1.27 1.56 0.30
N THR A 134 -0.82 0.85 -0.73
CA THR A 134 -1.66 0.35 -1.82
C THR A 134 -1.51 -1.15 -1.98
N MET A 135 -2.34 -1.71 -2.83
CA MET A 135 -2.30 -3.10 -3.24
C MET A 135 -2.40 -3.16 -4.76
N LEU A 136 -1.65 -4.03 -5.40
CA LEU A 136 -1.83 -4.31 -6.80
C LEU A 136 -3.00 -5.27 -6.97
N LEU A 137 -3.90 -4.92 -7.89
CA LEU A 137 -5.11 -5.68 -8.16
C LEU A 137 -5.27 -5.85 -9.67
N TYR A 138 -5.45 -7.10 -10.10
CA TYR A 138 -5.73 -7.43 -11.50
C TYR A 138 -7.20 -7.84 -11.62
N ASN A 139 -7.99 -7.09 -12.40
CA ASN A 139 -9.40 -7.39 -12.63
C ASN A 139 -9.60 -8.07 -13.98
N TYR A 140 -10.38 -9.14 -13.99
CA TYR A 140 -10.74 -9.93 -15.19
C TYR A 140 -12.25 -10.04 -15.32
N GLN A 141 -12.82 -9.34 -16.29
CA GLN A 141 -14.22 -9.48 -16.66
C GLN A 141 -14.39 -10.76 -17.49
N THR A 142 -15.29 -11.62 -17.06
CA THR A 142 -15.63 -12.88 -17.76
C THR A 142 -17.01 -12.79 -18.41
N PHE A 143 -18.04 -13.39 -17.84
CA PHE A 143 -19.40 -13.25 -18.35
C PHE A 143 -19.87 -11.81 -18.25
N GLN A 144 -20.57 -11.30 -19.28
CA GLN A 144 -21.16 -9.98 -19.32
C GLN A 144 -22.62 -10.09 -19.76
N ASN A 145 -23.56 -9.83 -18.84
CA ASN A 145 -25.01 -9.91 -19.08
C ASN A 145 -25.41 -11.19 -19.83
N GLN A 146 -24.77 -12.32 -19.48
CA GLN A 146 -25.11 -13.63 -20.09
C GLN A 146 -26.51 -14.02 -19.67
N ALA A 147 -27.40 -14.10 -20.61
CA ALA A 147 -28.79 -14.46 -20.35
C ALA A 147 -28.94 -15.96 -20.05
N LEU A 148 -29.51 -16.28 -18.88
CA LEU A 148 -29.85 -17.64 -18.45
C LEU A 148 -31.35 -17.75 -18.18
N GLY A 149 -32.01 -18.72 -18.81
CA GLY A 149 -33.47 -18.95 -18.71
C GLY A 149 -33.84 -20.26 -19.35
N PHE A 150 -35.15 -20.50 -19.56
CA PHE A 150 -35.66 -21.75 -20.14
C PHE A 150 -36.67 -21.50 -21.26
N GLY A 151 -36.41 -22.07 -22.42
CA GLY A 151 -37.25 -21.87 -23.61
C GLY A 151 -37.04 -20.51 -24.26
N GLY A 152 -37.75 -20.25 -25.37
CA GLY A 152 -37.62 -18.96 -26.07
C GLY A 152 -36.22 -18.63 -26.63
N GLY A 153 -35.35 -19.61 -26.74
CA GLY A 153 -33.94 -19.42 -27.17
C GLY A 153 -32.96 -19.32 -26.02
N PHE A 154 -33.41 -19.32 -24.76
CA PHE A 154 -32.56 -19.33 -23.58
C PHE A 154 -32.15 -20.72 -23.15
N SER A 155 -31.00 -20.83 -22.52
CA SER A 155 -30.47 -22.00 -21.81
C SER A 155 -30.25 -21.67 -20.33
N GLN A 156 -30.48 -22.68 -19.48
CA GLN A 156 -30.18 -22.57 -18.05
C GLN A 156 -28.70 -22.52 -17.74
N SER A 157 -27.82 -22.79 -18.70
CA SER A 157 -26.39 -22.79 -18.51
C SER A 157 -25.63 -22.19 -19.70
N SER A 158 -24.48 -21.62 -19.43
CA SER A 158 -23.48 -21.17 -20.42
C SER A 158 -22.09 -21.59 -19.98
N SER A 159 -21.26 -22.06 -20.92
CA SER A 159 -19.84 -22.36 -20.68
C SER A 159 -19.00 -21.59 -21.69
N GLN A 160 -17.95 -20.92 -21.21
CA GLN A 160 -17.03 -20.13 -22.04
C GLN A 160 -15.61 -20.26 -21.52
N LEU A 161 -14.66 -20.06 -22.44
CA LEU A 161 -13.22 -20.04 -22.15
C LEU A 161 -12.77 -18.58 -21.96
N PHE A 162 -12.03 -18.33 -20.89
CA PHE A 162 -11.51 -17.02 -20.54
C PHE A 162 -10.01 -17.10 -20.32
N ASN A 163 -9.29 -15.99 -20.52
CA ASN A 163 -7.89 -15.87 -20.13
C ASN A 163 -7.83 -15.08 -18.82
N LEU A 164 -7.46 -15.75 -17.76
CA LEU A 164 -7.29 -15.22 -16.42
C LEU A 164 -5.82 -14.94 -16.14
N HIS A 165 -5.48 -14.53 -14.91
CA HIS A 165 -4.10 -14.23 -14.53
C HIS A 165 -3.20 -15.47 -14.63
N ASP A 166 -2.03 -15.33 -15.29
CA ASP A 166 -1.13 -16.46 -15.56
C ASP A 166 -0.18 -16.76 -14.40
N ASP A 167 0.42 -15.71 -13.81
CA ASP A 167 1.41 -15.85 -12.72
C ASP A 167 0.75 -15.68 -11.36
N LEU A 168 0.56 -16.79 -10.66
CA LEU A 168 -0.05 -16.83 -9.34
C LEU A 168 0.96 -16.79 -8.19
N SER A 169 2.25 -16.60 -8.45
CA SER A 169 3.31 -16.69 -7.43
C SER A 169 3.16 -15.66 -6.32
N ASN A 170 2.66 -14.47 -6.66
CA ASN A 170 2.44 -13.36 -5.74
C ASN A 170 0.96 -13.01 -5.57
N ILE A 171 0.04 -13.90 -5.92
CA ILE A 171 -1.37 -13.66 -5.70
C ILE A 171 -1.77 -14.22 -4.33
N GLU A 172 -2.12 -13.34 -3.40
CA GLU A 172 -2.59 -13.70 -2.06
C GLU A 172 -4.02 -14.22 -2.10
N GLN A 173 -4.91 -13.52 -2.79
CA GLN A 173 -6.35 -13.80 -2.78
C GLN A 173 -6.97 -13.68 -4.18
N ILE A 174 -7.99 -14.50 -4.46
CA ILE A 174 -8.84 -14.38 -5.64
C ILE A 174 -10.29 -14.20 -5.19
N LYS A 175 -10.86 -13.05 -5.50
CA LYS A 175 -12.27 -12.76 -5.26
C LYS A 175 -13.05 -12.81 -6.56
N MET A 176 -14.22 -13.44 -6.52
CA MET A 176 -15.18 -13.47 -7.61
C MET A 176 -16.40 -12.62 -7.24
N PHE A 177 -16.81 -11.72 -8.12
CA PHE A 177 -18.01 -10.91 -7.99
C PHE A 177 -19.01 -11.32 -9.05
N LEU A 178 -20.22 -11.61 -8.61
CA LEU A 178 -21.30 -12.07 -9.46
C LEU A 178 -22.48 -11.11 -9.37
N GLN A 179 -22.80 -10.49 -10.48
CA GLN A 179 -23.94 -9.58 -10.58
C GLN A 179 -25.05 -10.20 -11.43
N ILE A 180 -26.28 -10.09 -10.96
CA ILE A 180 -27.49 -10.45 -11.67
C ILE A 180 -28.26 -9.20 -12.02
N ASN A 181 -28.48 -8.97 -13.29
CA ASN A 181 -29.33 -7.90 -13.80
C ASN A 181 -30.61 -8.47 -14.38
N CYS A 182 -31.72 -7.73 -14.23
CA CYS A 182 -32.98 -8.08 -14.85
C CYS A 182 -33.09 -7.44 -16.25
N PRO A 183 -33.53 -8.16 -17.26
CA PRO A 183 -33.92 -7.54 -18.53
C PRO A 183 -35.15 -6.64 -18.34
N SER A 184 -35.51 -5.88 -19.35
CA SER A 184 -36.68 -4.98 -19.31
C SER A 184 -38.00 -5.72 -19.04
N THR A 185 -38.05 -7.01 -19.28
CA THR A 185 -39.19 -7.92 -18.98
C THR A 185 -39.23 -8.37 -17.51
N GLY A 186 -38.28 -7.98 -16.69
CA GLY A 186 -38.07 -8.45 -15.32
C GLY A 186 -37.24 -9.74 -15.24
N CYS A 187 -36.67 -10.02 -14.07
CA CYS A 187 -36.09 -11.31 -13.73
C CYS A 187 -37.18 -12.40 -13.49
N ASP A 188 -36.75 -13.64 -13.29
CA ASP A 188 -37.66 -14.71 -12.82
C ASP A 188 -38.32 -14.27 -11.49
N ASP A 189 -39.60 -14.66 -11.34
CA ASP A 189 -40.40 -14.29 -10.17
C ASP A 189 -39.97 -15.05 -8.90
N TRP A 190 -39.19 -16.13 -9.04
CA TRP A 190 -38.83 -17.06 -7.97
C TRP A 190 -37.33 -17.02 -7.67
N ASP A 191 -36.99 -17.35 -6.44
CA ASP A 191 -35.63 -17.70 -6.06
C ASP A 191 -35.22 -19.02 -6.73
N ARG A 192 -34.03 -19.06 -7.29
CA ARG A 192 -33.53 -20.25 -8.01
C ARG A 192 -32.18 -20.67 -7.48
N PHE A 193 -31.99 -21.98 -7.43
CA PHE A 193 -30.65 -22.54 -7.24
C PHE A 193 -29.75 -22.16 -8.41
N ALA A 194 -28.55 -21.78 -8.10
CA ALA A 194 -27.56 -21.36 -9.08
C ALA A 194 -26.12 -21.69 -8.64
N ASN A 195 -25.25 -21.90 -9.62
CA ASN A 195 -23.84 -22.11 -9.32
C ASN A 195 -22.90 -21.60 -10.42
N VAL A 196 -21.62 -21.44 -10.02
CA VAL A 196 -20.49 -21.23 -10.91
C VAL A 196 -19.54 -22.41 -10.77
N LYS A 197 -19.08 -22.95 -11.89
CA LYS A 197 -18.10 -24.04 -11.92
C LYS A 197 -16.91 -23.68 -12.78
N VAL A 198 -15.74 -24.20 -12.39
CA VAL A 198 -14.50 -24.16 -13.15
C VAL A 198 -14.16 -25.59 -13.62
N LYS A 199 -13.61 -25.71 -14.82
CA LYS A 199 -13.16 -26.99 -15.36
C LYS A 199 -11.67 -27.18 -15.12
N ASP A 200 -11.29 -28.29 -14.53
CA ASP A 200 -9.92 -28.75 -14.56
C ASP A 200 -9.57 -29.23 -15.98
N GLN A 201 -8.71 -28.49 -16.65
CA GLN A 201 -8.29 -28.76 -18.02
C GLN A 201 -7.51 -30.07 -18.16
N THR A 202 -6.91 -30.57 -17.07
CA THR A 202 -6.11 -31.80 -17.06
C THR A 202 -7.02 -33.03 -16.97
N THR A 203 -8.01 -33.00 -16.07
CA THR A 203 -8.89 -34.14 -15.80
C THR A 203 -10.22 -34.07 -16.54
N GLY A 204 -10.59 -32.88 -17.05
CA GLY A 204 -11.89 -32.61 -17.65
C GLY A 204 -13.05 -32.50 -16.66
N LYS A 205 -12.78 -32.63 -15.35
CA LYS A 205 -13.78 -32.51 -14.29
C LYS A 205 -14.22 -31.09 -14.03
N TRP A 206 -15.46 -30.92 -13.57
CA TRP A 206 -16.01 -29.64 -13.16
C TRP A 206 -16.06 -29.52 -11.64
N TYR A 207 -15.53 -28.42 -11.10
CA TYR A 207 -15.59 -28.10 -9.69
C TYR A 207 -16.44 -26.86 -9.45
N GLU A 208 -17.33 -26.92 -8.46
CA GLU A 208 -18.18 -25.81 -8.08
C GLU A 208 -17.39 -24.84 -7.20
N ILE A 209 -17.26 -23.59 -7.66
CA ILE A 209 -16.50 -22.54 -6.98
C ILE A 209 -17.40 -21.55 -6.25
N ALA A 210 -18.68 -21.50 -6.62
CA ALA A 210 -19.70 -20.72 -5.92
C ALA A 210 -21.08 -21.36 -6.08
N ARG A 211 -21.88 -21.24 -5.03
CA ARG A 211 -23.28 -21.62 -4.99
C ARG A 211 -24.11 -20.50 -4.38
N TYR A 212 -25.22 -20.16 -5.01
CA TYR A 212 -26.07 -19.08 -4.56
C TYR A 212 -27.55 -19.34 -4.92
N ILE A 213 -28.41 -18.49 -4.36
CA ILE A 213 -29.83 -18.45 -4.68
C ILE A 213 -30.10 -17.09 -5.32
N THR A 214 -30.82 -17.07 -6.45
CA THR A 214 -31.19 -15.80 -7.08
C THR A 214 -32.22 -15.06 -6.23
N PRO A 215 -32.20 -13.71 -6.18
CA PRO A 215 -33.25 -12.95 -5.52
C PRO A 215 -34.60 -13.07 -6.24
N TYR A 216 -35.70 -12.93 -5.49
CA TYR A 216 -37.04 -12.89 -6.07
C TYR A 216 -37.21 -11.66 -6.97
N TRP A 217 -37.58 -11.85 -8.23
CA TRP A 217 -37.90 -10.86 -9.28
C TRP A 217 -37.01 -9.64 -9.40
N VAL A 218 -35.95 -9.57 -8.62
CA VAL A 218 -34.95 -8.50 -8.64
C VAL A 218 -33.57 -9.05 -8.96
N GLY A 219 -32.66 -8.15 -9.33
CA GLY A 219 -31.24 -8.52 -9.44
C GLY A 219 -30.47 -8.16 -8.18
N THR A 220 -29.17 -8.06 -8.32
CA THR A 220 -28.22 -7.70 -7.26
C THR A 220 -27.73 -6.25 -7.39
N GLN A 221 -28.45 -5.37 -8.09
CA GLN A 221 -28.02 -4.01 -8.43
C GLN A 221 -27.80 -3.11 -7.21
N GLU A 222 -28.40 -3.43 -6.07
CA GLU A 222 -28.19 -2.69 -4.81
C GLU A 222 -26.82 -2.98 -4.18
N LEU A 223 -26.16 -4.07 -4.61
CA LEU A 223 -24.79 -4.40 -4.24
C LEU A 223 -23.84 -3.83 -5.30
N GLU A 224 -22.86 -3.06 -4.90
CA GLU A 224 -21.97 -2.33 -5.81
C GLU A 224 -21.38 -3.21 -6.91
N ARG A 225 -20.94 -4.42 -6.56
CA ARG A 225 -20.36 -5.40 -7.50
C ARG A 225 -21.10 -6.76 -7.49
N GLY A 226 -22.29 -6.83 -6.90
CA GLY A 226 -23.06 -8.06 -6.76
C GLY A 226 -22.63 -8.92 -5.56
N LEU A 227 -22.79 -10.24 -5.68
CA LEU A 227 -22.41 -11.21 -4.64
C LEU A 227 -20.91 -11.44 -4.69
N GLU A 228 -20.23 -11.37 -3.55
CA GLU A 228 -18.79 -11.61 -3.41
C GLU A 228 -18.53 -13.04 -2.92
N PHE A 229 -17.55 -13.71 -3.53
CA PHE A 229 -17.08 -15.05 -3.15
C PHE A 229 -15.55 -15.03 -3.08
N ASP A 230 -14.99 -15.54 -1.98
CA ASP A 230 -13.58 -15.90 -1.93
C ASP A 230 -13.40 -17.26 -2.61
N VAL A 231 -12.65 -17.28 -3.71
CA VAL A 231 -12.39 -18.48 -4.50
C VAL A 231 -10.91 -18.85 -4.53
N THR A 232 -10.15 -18.34 -3.56
CA THR A 232 -8.70 -18.53 -3.45
C THR A 232 -8.30 -20.01 -3.40
N ASP A 233 -9.10 -20.85 -2.74
CA ASP A 233 -8.86 -22.29 -2.65
C ASP A 233 -8.85 -22.99 -4.02
N PHE A 234 -9.49 -22.39 -5.03
CA PHE A 234 -9.52 -22.89 -6.41
C PHE A 234 -8.42 -22.27 -7.30
N LYS A 235 -7.47 -21.57 -6.72
CA LYS A 235 -6.40 -20.83 -7.38
C LYS A 235 -5.72 -21.65 -8.49
N SER A 236 -5.43 -22.95 -8.25
CA SER A 236 -4.79 -23.81 -9.24
C SER A 236 -5.62 -24.08 -10.50
N LEU A 237 -6.92 -23.83 -10.46
CA LEU A 237 -7.85 -23.99 -11.58
C LEU A 237 -8.22 -22.64 -12.23
N LEU A 238 -7.97 -21.53 -11.55
CA LEU A 238 -8.32 -20.17 -11.95
C LEU A 238 -7.07 -19.45 -12.49
N THR A 239 -6.40 -20.03 -13.50
CA THR A 239 -5.19 -19.46 -14.09
C THR A 239 -5.13 -19.71 -15.59
N GLY A 240 -4.57 -18.73 -16.31
CA GLY A 240 -4.40 -18.84 -17.76
C GLY A 240 -5.72 -19.09 -18.50
N SER A 241 -5.71 -20.02 -19.43
CA SER A 241 -6.90 -20.40 -20.22
C SER A 241 -7.84 -21.26 -19.38
N THR A 242 -8.90 -20.66 -18.86
CA THR A 242 -9.84 -21.24 -17.88
C THR A 242 -11.25 -21.35 -18.47
N GLU A 243 -11.83 -22.55 -18.46
CA GLU A 243 -13.23 -22.75 -18.86
C GLU A 243 -14.14 -22.65 -17.64
N LEU A 244 -15.07 -21.67 -17.67
CA LEU A 244 -16.07 -21.43 -16.63
C LEU A 244 -17.45 -21.84 -17.14
N ARG A 245 -18.31 -22.33 -16.22
CA ARG A 245 -19.71 -22.59 -16.46
C ARG A 245 -20.55 -21.91 -15.40
N ILE A 246 -21.61 -21.23 -15.86
CA ILE A 246 -22.67 -20.69 -15.01
C ILE A 246 -23.93 -21.44 -15.24
N TYR A 247 -24.74 -21.61 -14.18
CA TYR A 247 -26.03 -22.32 -14.22
C TYR A 247 -27.02 -21.63 -13.28
N ILE A 248 -28.25 -21.42 -13.75
CA ILE A 248 -29.40 -21.02 -12.93
C ILE A 248 -30.57 -21.99 -13.27
N GLU A 249 -31.18 -22.55 -12.25
CA GLU A 249 -32.38 -23.42 -12.40
C GLU A 249 -33.63 -22.59 -12.73
N ASN A 250 -33.54 -21.70 -13.70
CA ASN A 250 -34.62 -20.86 -14.18
C ASN A 250 -35.48 -21.63 -15.19
N TRP A 251 -36.77 -21.79 -14.88
CA TRP A 251 -37.77 -22.53 -15.71
C TRP A 251 -38.66 -21.59 -16.53
N THR A 252 -38.28 -20.32 -16.67
CA THR A 252 -39.10 -19.33 -17.36
C THR A 252 -38.35 -18.68 -18.52
N GLN A 253 -39.07 -17.95 -19.37
CA GLN A 253 -38.48 -17.11 -20.43
C GLN A 253 -38.08 -15.72 -19.93
N LYS A 254 -38.26 -15.43 -18.65
CA LYS A 254 -37.69 -14.25 -17.99
C LYS A 254 -36.24 -14.59 -17.61
N ALA A 255 -35.31 -14.25 -18.46
CA ALA A 255 -33.90 -14.57 -18.24
C ALA A 255 -33.27 -13.71 -17.17
N ASP A 256 -32.37 -14.29 -16.39
CA ASP A 256 -31.43 -13.55 -15.53
C ASP A 256 -30.19 -13.22 -16.35
N LEU A 257 -29.71 -11.98 -16.25
CA LEU A 257 -28.52 -11.52 -16.95
C LEU A 257 -27.31 -11.55 -15.99
N VAL A 258 -26.45 -12.54 -16.14
CA VAL A 258 -25.33 -12.78 -15.24
C VAL A 258 -24.04 -12.14 -15.76
N SER A 259 -23.38 -11.37 -14.90
CA SER A 259 -22.03 -10.86 -15.12
C SER A 259 -21.11 -11.35 -14.03
N ILE A 260 -19.88 -11.73 -14.38
CA ILE A 260 -18.88 -12.21 -13.41
C ILE A 260 -17.54 -11.55 -13.71
N GLU A 261 -16.90 -11.07 -12.65
CA GLU A 261 -15.53 -10.58 -12.69
C GLU A 261 -14.72 -11.21 -11.56
N PHE A 262 -13.40 -11.26 -11.76
CA PHE A 262 -12.45 -11.77 -10.79
C PHE A 262 -11.42 -10.70 -10.48
N ASP A 263 -11.14 -10.51 -9.19
CA ASP A 263 -10.00 -9.72 -8.70
C ASP A 263 -8.92 -10.67 -8.21
N TYR A 264 -7.73 -10.55 -8.79
CA TYR A 264 -6.52 -11.19 -8.31
C TYR A 264 -5.73 -10.16 -7.52
N ILE A 265 -5.60 -10.40 -6.24
CA ILE A 265 -5.02 -9.49 -5.26
C ILE A 265 -3.58 -9.92 -5.03
N ASP A 266 -2.64 -9.04 -5.35
CA ASP A 266 -1.21 -9.27 -5.14
C ASP A 266 -0.88 -9.24 -3.65
N GLY A 267 0.04 -10.12 -3.24
CA GLY A 267 0.46 -10.25 -1.85
C GLY A 267 1.21 -11.56 -1.63
N THR A 268 1.32 -11.96 -0.36
CA THR A 268 2.00 -13.20 0.02
C THR A 268 0.98 -14.32 0.17
N PRO A 269 1.00 -15.35 -0.71
CA PRO A 269 0.10 -16.49 -0.58
C PRO A 269 0.24 -17.22 0.76
N ASP A 270 -0.87 -17.60 1.39
CA ASP A 270 -0.87 -18.37 2.64
C ASP A 270 -0.16 -19.72 2.51
N TYR A 271 -0.18 -20.31 1.30
CA TYR A 271 0.42 -21.62 1.01
C TYR A 271 1.28 -21.57 -0.25
N PRO A 272 2.38 -22.34 -0.30
CA PRO A 272 3.28 -22.39 -1.45
C PRO A 272 2.66 -23.04 -2.69
N TYR A 273 1.56 -23.78 -2.54
CA TYR A 273 0.80 -24.35 -3.65
C TYR A 273 -0.64 -24.63 -3.22
N TYR A 274 -1.52 -24.71 -4.20
CA TYR A 274 -2.94 -25.08 -4.07
C TYR A 274 -3.24 -26.24 -5.00
N ALA A 275 -4.08 -27.16 -4.54
CA ALA A 275 -4.56 -28.28 -5.34
C ALA A 275 -6.02 -28.58 -4.98
N VAL A 276 -6.84 -28.85 -5.99
CA VAL A 276 -8.22 -29.27 -5.83
C VAL A 276 -8.33 -30.74 -6.11
N SER A 277 -8.89 -31.51 -5.17
CA SER A 277 -9.13 -32.94 -5.32
C SER A 277 -10.54 -33.30 -4.88
N GLU A 278 -11.14 -34.26 -5.57
CA GLU A 278 -12.43 -34.81 -5.24
C GLU A 278 -12.30 -35.78 -4.06
N ILE A 279 -12.99 -35.50 -2.97
CA ILE A 279 -12.96 -36.33 -1.76
C ILE A 279 -14.05 -37.44 -1.85
N LEU A 280 -15.21 -37.07 -2.41
CA LEU A 280 -16.36 -37.97 -2.58
C LEU A 280 -16.88 -37.86 -4.01
N ASN A 281 -17.07 -38.99 -4.64
CA ASN A 281 -17.70 -39.11 -5.96
C ASN A 281 -19.05 -39.84 -5.78
N PHE A 282 -20.16 -39.09 -5.82
CA PHE A 282 -21.51 -39.62 -5.75
C PHE A 282 -22.12 -39.72 -7.14
#